data_b1508ba8483314ca2bd47be5b3abd95e
#
_entry.id   b1508ba8483314ca2bd47be5b3abd95e
#
_cell.length_a   1.000
_cell.length_b   1.000
_cell.length_c   1.000
_cell.angle_alpha   90.00
_cell.angle_beta   90.00
_cell.angle_gamma   90.00
#
_symmetry.space_group_name_H-M   'P 1'
#
loop_
_entity.id
_entity.type
_entity.pdbx_description
1 polymer ?
#
loop_
_entity_poly.entity_id
_entity_poly.type
_entity_poly.pdbx_seq_one_letter_code
_entity_poly.pdbx_strand_id
1 'polypeptide(L)'
;IVMIDNCYCEFVATQEPLEVGADIIVGSLIKNLGGGIASNGAYVAGKKELVELVAERLTSPGQGKEVGPSGGANKMFLQGIYMAPNAVASSLKVAVLTSLAMEKLGFNVSPKWNSERADIVQTLIFNDRDKMIKYCQGIQQGSAIDSFALPIPTDMPGYDDEIIMASG
;
A
#
# COMPACT_ATOMS: atom_id res chain seq x y z
N ILE A 1 13.24 -3.20 20.23
CA ILE A 1 12.61 -2.21 19.35
C ILE A 1 11.67 -2.98 18.40
N VAL A 2 10.39 -2.58 18.38
CA VAL A 2 9.38 -3.10 17.48
C VAL A 2 9.16 -2.05 16.39
N MET A 3 9.52 -2.39 15.15
CA MET A 3 9.29 -1.56 13.97
C MET A 3 8.24 -2.21 13.07
N ILE A 4 7.25 -1.44 12.64
CA ILE A 4 6.15 -1.92 11.78
C ILE A 4 6.19 -1.18 10.44
N ASP A 5 6.14 -1.92 9.35
CA ASP A 5 5.76 -1.37 8.05
C ASP A 5 4.23 -1.23 8.03
N ASN A 6 3.76 0.01 8.06
CA ASN A 6 2.33 0.35 8.16
C ASN A 6 1.68 0.59 6.79
N CYS A 7 2.37 0.29 5.70
CA CYS A 7 1.80 0.44 4.36
C CYS A 7 0.49 -0.31 4.23
N TYR A 8 -0.51 0.34 3.66
CA TYR A 8 -1.88 -0.16 3.43
C TYR A 8 -2.76 -0.31 4.67
N CYS A 9 -2.25 -0.04 5.88
CA CYS A 9 -3.00 -0.16 7.13
C CYS A 9 -3.66 1.15 7.57
N GLU A 10 -3.10 2.28 7.15
CA GLU A 10 -3.53 3.60 7.59
C GLU A 10 -5.00 3.88 7.23
N PHE A 11 -5.76 4.42 8.16
CA PHE A 11 -7.19 4.70 8.07
C PHE A 11 -8.11 3.49 7.91
N VAL A 12 -7.62 2.27 8.09
CA VAL A 12 -8.44 1.05 8.02
C VAL A 12 -9.06 0.73 9.38
N ALA A 13 -8.25 0.75 10.43
CA ALA A 13 -8.70 0.54 11.82
C ALA A 13 -8.70 1.85 12.59
N THR A 14 -9.32 1.82 13.78
CA THR A 14 -9.36 2.96 14.71
C THR A 14 -8.13 3.06 15.60
N GLN A 15 -7.27 2.04 15.60
CA GLN A 15 -6.02 1.98 16.34
C GLN A 15 -4.84 1.87 15.38
N GLU A 16 -3.81 2.65 15.66
CA GLU A 16 -2.54 2.60 14.94
C GLU A 16 -1.50 1.76 15.74
N PRO A 17 -0.50 1.16 15.07
CA PRO A 17 0.46 0.28 15.76
C PRO A 17 1.21 0.94 16.93
N LEU A 18 1.43 2.25 16.87
CA LEU A 18 2.08 2.98 17.98
C LEU A 18 1.23 3.01 19.26
N GLU A 19 -0.09 2.92 19.14
CA GLU A 19 -1.00 2.92 20.29
C GLU A 19 -1.04 1.56 21.01
N VAL A 20 -0.57 0.52 20.32
CA VAL A 20 -0.59 -0.87 20.83
C VAL A 20 0.81 -1.44 21.07
N GLY A 21 1.85 -0.59 21.12
CA GLY A 21 3.16 -0.97 21.61
C GLY A 21 4.28 -1.03 20.57
N ALA A 22 4.06 -0.62 19.32
CA ALA A 22 5.16 -0.41 18.39
C ALA A 22 6.02 0.78 18.85
N ASP A 23 7.33 0.69 18.62
CA ASP A 23 8.27 1.77 18.94
C ASP A 23 8.38 2.78 17.78
N ILE A 24 8.26 2.29 16.56
CA ILE A 24 8.41 3.08 15.34
C ILE A 24 7.60 2.43 14.21
N ILE A 25 6.99 3.26 13.39
CA ILE A 25 6.30 2.85 12.15
C ILE A 25 6.92 3.55 10.96
N VAL A 26 6.91 2.88 9.83
CA VAL A 26 7.30 3.42 8.53
C VAL A 26 6.18 3.16 7.53
N GLY A 27 6.03 4.02 6.55
CA GLY A 27 5.04 3.82 5.52
C GLY A 27 5.28 4.70 4.30
N SER A 28 4.53 4.43 3.26
CA SER A 28 4.64 5.13 1.99
C SER A 28 3.55 6.20 1.85
N LEU A 29 3.97 7.41 1.44
CA LEU A 29 3.03 8.48 1.12
C LEU A 29 2.38 8.34 -0.27
N ILE A 30 2.83 7.39 -1.10
CA ILE A 30 2.17 7.12 -2.39
C ILE A 30 1.00 6.12 -2.25
N LYS A 31 0.79 5.56 -1.07
CA LYS A 31 -0.26 4.59 -0.77
C LYS A 31 -1.40 5.26 0.00
N ASN A 32 -1.92 4.64 1.05
CA ASN A 32 -3.09 5.12 1.79
C ASN A 32 -3.03 6.61 2.15
N LEU A 33 -1.95 7.04 2.81
CA LEU A 33 -1.81 8.43 3.24
C LEU A 33 -1.75 9.45 2.09
N GLY A 34 -1.36 9.01 0.91
CA GLY A 34 -1.28 9.87 -0.26
C GLY A 34 -2.62 10.18 -0.92
N GLY A 35 -3.68 9.44 -0.57
CA GLY A 35 -5.05 9.69 -1.05
C GLY A 35 -5.19 9.68 -2.58
N GLY A 36 -4.27 9.03 -3.29
CA GLY A 36 -4.20 9.03 -4.75
C GLY A 36 -3.58 10.31 -5.37
N ILE A 37 -3.04 11.22 -4.55
CA ILE A 37 -2.50 12.52 -5.01
C ILE A 37 -0.98 12.58 -4.88
N ALA A 38 -0.42 12.10 -3.78
CA ALA A 38 1.02 12.14 -3.56
C ALA A 38 1.74 11.18 -4.51
N SER A 39 2.69 11.71 -5.28
CA SER A 39 3.43 10.97 -6.29
C SER A 39 4.71 10.31 -5.77
N ASN A 40 5.15 10.67 -4.58
CA ASN A 40 6.37 10.17 -3.95
C ASN A 40 6.29 10.33 -2.43
N GLY A 41 7.33 9.90 -1.74
CA GLY A 41 7.53 10.15 -0.33
C GLY A 41 7.24 8.95 0.55
N ALA A 42 7.76 9.05 1.76
CA ALA A 42 7.57 8.09 2.84
C ALA A 42 7.48 8.85 4.17
N TYR A 43 7.03 8.18 5.20
CA TYR A 43 7.02 8.75 6.54
C TYR A 43 7.64 7.77 7.55
N VAL A 44 8.13 8.34 8.61
CA VAL A 44 8.57 7.62 9.80
C VAL A 44 7.95 8.33 11.00
N ALA A 45 7.29 7.58 11.86
CA ALA A 45 6.71 8.11 13.10
C ALA A 45 6.99 7.15 14.25
N GLY A 46 7.06 7.69 15.48
CA GLY A 46 7.32 6.86 16.67
C GLY A 46 8.07 7.60 17.75
N LYS A 47 8.84 6.87 18.54
CA LYS A 47 9.63 7.42 19.63
C LYS A 47 10.63 8.45 19.10
N LYS A 48 10.71 9.59 19.79
CA LYS A 48 11.53 10.74 19.36
C LYS A 48 12.97 10.36 19.06
N GLU A 49 13.60 9.62 19.96
CA GLU A 49 14.99 9.19 19.81
C GLU A 49 15.24 8.31 18.58
N LEU A 50 14.27 7.47 18.20
CA LEU A 50 14.37 6.62 17.00
C LEU A 50 14.17 7.44 15.73
N VAL A 51 13.21 8.36 15.73
CA VAL A 51 12.95 9.25 14.58
C VAL A 51 14.16 10.17 14.34
N GLU A 52 14.82 10.65 15.39
CA GLU A 52 16.03 11.46 15.27
C GLU A 52 17.19 10.67 14.66
N LEU A 53 17.42 9.42 15.10
CA LEU A 53 18.43 8.54 14.46
C LEU A 53 18.15 8.28 12.97
N VAL A 54 16.90 8.07 12.62
CA VAL A 54 16.50 7.91 11.20
C VAL A 54 16.78 9.18 10.41
N ALA A 55 16.45 10.35 10.97
CA ALA A 55 16.68 11.63 10.31
C ALA A 55 18.18 11.90 10.06
N GLU A 56 19.04 11.60 11.01
CA GLU A 56 20.50 11.68 10.84
C GLU A 56 21.03 10.75 9.74
N ARG A 57 20.38 9.60 9.53
CA ARG A 57 20.77 8.63 8.50
C ARG A 57 20.28 9.01 7.12
N LEU A 58 19.09 9.62 7.02
CA LEU A 58 18.44 10.00 5.75
C LEU A 58 18.91 11.35 5.20
N THR A 59 19.48 12.21 6.06
CA THR A 59 20.00 13.52 5.68
C THR A 59 21.51 13.57 5.81
N SER A 60 22.10 14.76 5.75
CA SER A 60 23.53 14.94 6.00
C SER A 60 23.84 14.88 7.50
N PRO A 61 24.99 14.30 7.90
CA PRO A 61 25.38 14.25 9.32
C PRO A 61 25.31 15.63 10.00
N GLY A 62 24.69 15.70 11.16
CA GLY A 62 24.52 16.91 11.97
C GLY A 62 23.37 17.82 11.53
N GLN A 63 22.65 17.50 10.45
CA GLN A 63 21.48 18.28 10.03
C GLN A 63 20.17 17.68 10.55
N GLY A 64 20.12 16.36 10.73
CA GLY A 64 18.92 15.69 11.21
C GLY A 64 17.68 16.07 10.39
N LYS A 65 16.62 16.44 11.06
CA LYS A 65 15.33 16.81 10.43
C LYS A 65 15.15 18.32 10.15
N GLU A 66 16.13 19.16 10.45
CA GLU A 66 15.99 20.62 10.30
C GLU A 66 15.75 21.07 8.85
N VAL A 67 16.42 20.43 7.90
CA VAL A 67 16.27 20.75 6.47
C VAL A 67 15.05 20.08 5.86
N GLY A 68 14.65 18.91 6.37
CA GLY A 68 13.54 18.09 5.86
C GLY A 68 13.84 17.44 4.51
N PRO A 69 13.36 16.21 4.28
CA PRO A 69 13.60 15.47 3.05
C PRO A 69 12.54 15.70 1.96
N SER A 70 11.53 16.55 2.19
CA SER A 70 10.32 16.57 1.35
C SER A 70 10.46 17.33 0.03
N GLY A 71 11.56 18.08 -0.17
CA GLY A 71 11.81 18.78 -1.43
C GLY A 71 10.70 19.75 -1.87
N GLY A 72 9.90 20.26 -0.93
CA GLY A 72 8.80 21.18 -1.23
C GLY A 72 7.45 20.51 -1.57
N ALA A 73 7.34 19.18 -1.49
CA ALA A 73 6.12 18.43 -1.82
C ALA A 73 5.01 18.49 -0.74
N ASN A 74 5.18 19.29 0.31
CA ASN A 74 4.27 19.33 1.47
C ASN A 74 2.81 19.58 1.10
N LYS A 75 2.55 20.42 0.08
CA LYS A 75 1.17 20.69 -0.36
C LYS A 75 0.45 19.43 -0.84
N MET A 76 1.14 18.61 -1.65
CA MET A 76 0.57 17.34 -2.11
C MET A 76 0.36 16.36 -0.96
N PHE A 77 1.27 16.30 0.00
CA PHE A 77 1.12 15.44 1.17
C PHE A 77 -0.07 15.84 2.02
N LEU A 78 -0.23 17.13 2.32
CA LEU A 78 -1.37 17.62 3.10
C LEU A 78 -2.70 17.41 2.38
N GLN A 79 -2.73 17.64 1.07
CA GLN A 79 -3.92 17.38 0.26
C GLN A 79 -4.23 15.89 0.17
N GLY A 80 -3.19 15.05 0.03
CA GLY A 80 -3.30 13.59 0.03
C GLY A 80 -3.90 13.06 1.33
N ILE A 81 -3.37 13.48 2.48
CA ILE A 81 -3.89 13.10 3.80
C ILE A 81 -5.36 13.50 3.97
N TYR A 82 -5.74 14.68 3.50
CA TYR A 82 -7.13 15.13 3.54
C TYR A 82 -8.06 14.21 2.75
N MET A 83 -7.62 13.72 1.60
CA MET A 83 -8.38 12.83 0.72
C MET A 83 -8.30 11.35 1.13
N ALA A 84 -7.29 10.97 1.89
CA ALA A 84 -6.94 9.59 2.22
C ALA A 84 -8.10 8.78 2.82
N PRO A 85 -8.88 9.26 3.79
CA PRO A 85 -9.98 8.48 4.35
C PRO A 85 -11.01 8.04 3.30
N ASN A 86 -11.32 8.91 2.33
CA ASN A 86 -12.25 8.58 1.25
C ASN A 86 -11.64 7.58 0.26
N ALA A 87 -10.36 7.74 -0.08
CA ALA A 87 -9.63 6.82 -0.97
C ALA A 87 -9.55 5.42 -0.34
N VAL A 88 -9.19 5.34 0.94
CA VAL A 88 -9.10 4.07 1.69
C VAL A 88 -10.45 3.40 1.82
N ALA A 89 -11.52 4.15 2.15
CA ALA A 89 -12.87 3.61 2.21
C ALA A 89 -13.33 3.05 0.86
N SER A 90 -12.97 3.69 -0.25
CA SER A 90 -13.25 3.19 -1.59
C SER A 90 -12.47 1.92 -1.90
N SER A 91 -11.20 1.87 -1.55
CA SER A 91 -10.36 0.67 -1.71
C SER A 91 -10.89 -0.52 -0.91
N LEU A 92 -11.32 -0.29 0.34
CA LEU A 92 -11.95 -1.33 1.17
C LEU A 92 -13.23 -1.88 0.54
N LYS A 93 -14.09 -1.02 -0.02
CA LYS A 93 -15.30 -1.47 -0.73
C LYS A 93 -14.96 -2.36 -1.92
N VAL A 94 -13.96 -1.98 -2.71
CA VAL A 94 -13.49 -2.80 -3.83
C VAL A 94 -12.91 -4.12 -3.35
N ALA A 95 -12.09 -4.13 -2.31
CA ALA A 95 -11.50 -5.34 -1.74
C ALA A 95 -12.60 -6.31 -1.24
N VAL A 96 -13.61 -5.81 -0.53
CA VAL A 96 -14.75 -6.62 -0.05
C VAL A 96 -15.57 -7.17 -1.21
N LEU A 97 -15.86 -6.34 -2.21
CA LEU A 97 -16.59 -6.77 -3.41
C LEU A 97 -15.82 -7.87 -4.17
N THR A 98 -14.52 -7.67 -4.38
CA THR A 98 -13.65 -8.64 -5.05
C THR A 98 -13.61 -9.95 -4.28
N SER A 99 -13.43 -9.89 -2.95
CA SER A 99 -13.44 -11.08 -2.09
C SER A 99 -14.75 -11.87 -2.25
N LEU A 100 -15.91 -11.21 -2.15
CA LEU A 100 -17.21 -11.85 -2.29
C LEU A 100 -17.43 -12.44 -3.68
N ALA A 101 -17.09 -11.70 -4.73
CA ALA A 101 -17.27 -12.14 -6.11
C ALA A 101 -16.40 -13.38 -6.41
N MET A 102 -15.12 -13.33 -6.03
CA MET A 102 -14.19 -14.43 -6.28
C MET A 102 -14.50 -15.69 -5.45
N GLU A 103 -14.96 -15.52 -4.20
CA GLU A 103 -15.43 -16.63 -3.38
C GLU A 103 -16.68 -17.30 -4.02
N LYS A 104 -17.63 -16.51 -4.55
CA LYS A 104 -18.80 -17.03 -5.28
C LYS A 104 -18.43 -17.76 -6.58
N LEU A 105 -17.34 -17.38 -7.21
CA LEU A 105 -16.79 -18.07 -8.39
C LEU A 105 -15.98 -19.31 -8.03
N GLY A 106 -15.85 -19.65 -6.75
CA GLY A 106 -15.18 -20.85 -6.28
C GLY A 106 -13.67 -20.73 -6.05
N PHE A 107 -13.13 -19.49 -6.03
CA PHE A 107 -11.74 -19.25 -5.71
C PHE A 107 -11.51 -19.07 -4.20
N ASN A 108 -10.33 -19.43 -3.75
CA ASN A 108 -9.92 -19.16 -2.38
C ASN A 108 -9.48 -17.68 -2.25
N VAL A 109 -9.94 -17.03 -1.19
CA VAL A 109 -9.69 -15.62 -0.92
C VAL A 109 -9.27 -15.41 0.53
N SER A 110 -8.41 -14.43 0.77
CA SER A 110 -8.01 -14.01 2.12
C SER A 110 -7.74 -12.48 2.12
N PRO A 111 -8.30 -11.74 3.08
CA PRO A 111 -9.38 -12.11 3.99
C PRO A 111 -10.71 -12.36 3.25
N LYS A 112 -11.66 -12.99 3.92
CA LYS A 112 -13.03 -13.14 3.38
C LYS A 112 -13.76 -11.81 3.41
N TRP A 113 -14.81 -11.70 2.59
CA TRP A 113 -15.60 -10.47 2.46
C TRP A 113 -16.21 -9.96 3.79
N ASN A 114 -16.50 -10.85 4.73
CA ASN A 114 -17.07 -10.56 6.05
C ASN A 114 -16.06 -10.63 7.19
N SER A 115 -14.78 -10.78 6.90
CA SER A 115 -13.70 -10.75 7.90
C SER A 115 -13.37 -9.32 8.30
N GLU A 116 -12.95 -9.13 9.54
CA GLU A 116 -12.29 -7.91 9.97
C GLU A 116 -10.99 -7.71 9.18
N ARG A 117 -10.67 -6.47 8.84
CA ARG A 117 -9.51 -6.10 8.05
C ARG A 117 -8.64 -5.12 8.79
N ALA A 118 -7.33 -5.33 8.70
CA ALA A 118 -6.31 -4.41 9.19
C ALA A 118 -5.64 -3.60 8.07
N ASP A 119 -5.88 -3.98 6.81
CA ASP A 119 -5.34 -3.33 5.62
C ASP A 119 -6.33 -3.38 4.44
N ILE A 120 -5.96 -2.79 3.31
CA ILE A 120 -6.75 -2.80 2.07
C ILE A 120 -6.36 -3.95 1.13
N VAL A 121 -5.45 -4.82 1.52
CA VAL A 121 -4.94 -5.90 0.65
C VAL A 121 -5.97 -7.03 0.52
N GLN A 122 -6.11 -7.57 -0.68
CA GLN A 122 -6.95 -8.72 -0.97
C GLN A 122 -6.14 -9.79 -1.70
N THR A 123 -5.96 -10.93 -1.08
CA THR A 123 -5.32 -12.09 -1.70
C THR A 123 -6.35 -12.95 -2.42
N LEU A 124 -6.03 -13.34 -3.64
CA LEU A 124 -6.80 -14.28 -4.46
C LEU A 124 -5.88 -15.45 -4.82
N ILE A 125 -6.33 -16.69 -4.57
CA ILE A 125 -5.55 -17.90 -4.81
C ILE A 125 -6.19 -18.67 -5.96
N PHE A 126 -5.53 -18.65 -7.11
CA PHE A 126 -6.04 -19.29 -8.32
C PHE A 126 -5.63 -20.76 -8.43
N ASN A 127 -4.46 -21.15 -7.91
CA ASN A 127 -3.83 -22.47 -8.11
C ASN A 127 -3.72 -22.88 -9.60
N ASP A 128 -3.71 -21.89 -10.49
CA ASP A 128 -3.73 -22.07 -11.93
C ASP A 128 -3.09 -20.82 -12.55
N ARG A 129 -1.96 -21.00 -13.21
CA ARG A 129 -1.16 -19.91 -13.79
C ARG A 129 -1.96 -19.15 -14.86
N ASP A 130 -2.68 -19.87 -15.72
CA ASP A 130 -3.40 -19.25 -16.84
C ASP A 130 -4.60 -18.43 -16.35
N LYS A 131 -5.30 -18.90 -15.31
CA LYS A 131 -6.38 -18.14 -14.69
C LYS A 131 -5.88 -16.86 -14.02
N MET A 132 -4.76 -16.93 -13.32
CA MET A 132 -4.13 -15.76 -12.72
C MET A 132 -3.75 -14.73 -13.79
N ILE A 133 -3.10 -15.16 -14.87
CA ILE A 133 -2.73 -14.28 -15.98
C ILE A 133 -3.96 -13.61 -16.59
N LYS A 134 -5.00 -14.39 -16.89
CA LYS A 134 -6.26 -13.87 -17.44
C LYS A 134 -6.95 -12.90 -16.51
N TYR A 135 -6.89 -13.12 -15.20
CA TYR A 135 -7.42 -12.19 -14.22
C TYR A 135 -6.66 -10.86 -14.27
N CYS A 136 -5.33 -10.87 -14.23
CA CYS A 136 -4.51 -9.66 -14.35
C CYS A 136 -4.79 -8.90 -15.67
N GLN A 137 -4.88 -9.61 -16.77
CA GLN A 137 -5.22 -9.03 -18.09
C GLN A 137 -6.62 -8.42 -18.10
N GLY A 138 -7.60 -9.08 -17.49
CA GLY A 138 -8.96 -8.56 -17.37
C GLY A 138 -9.04 -7.27 -16.53
N ILE A 139 -8.34 -7.21 -15.43
CA ILE A 139 -8.22 -5.99 -14.61
C ILE A 139 -7.58 -4.86 -15.44
N GLN A 140 -6.48 -5.14 -16.14
CA GLN A 140 -5.79 -4.15 -16.97
C GLN A 140 -6.69 -3.61 -18.08
N GLN A 141 -7.43 -4.47 -18.78
CA GLN A 141 -8.36 -4.07 -19.83
C GLN A 141 -9.53 -3.21 -19.31
N GLY A 142 -9.95 -3.43 -18.05
CA GLY A 142 -10.98 -2.63 -17.39
C GLY A 142 -10.48 -1.34 -16.73
N SER A 143 -9.18 -1.11 -16.72
CA SER A 143 -8.57 0.06 -16.07
C SER A 143 -8.75 1.32 -16.92
N ALA A 144 -8.82 2.48 -16.25
CA ALA A 144 -8.96 3.77 -16.92
C ALA A 144 -7.67 4.22 -17.64
N ILE A 145 -6.52 3.69 -17.22
CA ILE A 145 -5.19 4.02 -17.75
C ILE A 145 -4.59 2.74 -18.36
N ASP A 146 -3.93 2.89 -19.51
CA ASP A 146 -3.21 1.83 -20.20
C ASP A 146 -4.03 0.54 -20.45
N SER A 147 -5.34 0.65 -20.65
CA SER A 147 -6.23 -0.49 -20.90
C SER A 147 -5.85 -1.34 -22.13
N PHE A 148 -5.06 -0.79 -23.05
CA PHE A 148 -4.52 -1.48 -24.21
C PHE A 148 -3.27 -2.33 -23.89
N ALA A 149 -2.64 -2.11 -22.75
CA ALA A 149 -1.45 -2.87 -22.34
C ALA A 149 -1.84 -4.30 -21.95
N LEU A 150 -1.00 -5.25 -22.34
CA LEU A 150 -1.20 -6.66 -22.01
C LEU A 150 -0.13 -7.08 -20.98
N PRO A 151 -0.47 -7.23 -19.71
CA PRO A 151 0.48 -7.72 -18.71
C PRO A 151 0.82 -9.19 -18.98
N ILE A 152 2.10 -9.50 -18.95
CA ILE A 152 2.66 -10.83 -19.13
C ILE A 152 3.59 -11.16 -17.96
N PRO A 153 3.72 -12.45 -17.58
CA PRO A 153 4.73 -12.88 -16.62
C PRO A 153 6.14 -12.56 -17.12
N THR A 154 6.99 -12.08 -16.24
CA THR A 154 8.36 -11.68 -16.54
C THR A 154 9.26 -11.97 -15.35
N ASP A 155 10.49 -12.38 -15.62
CA ASP A 155 11.53 -12.52 -14.59
C ASP A 155 11.80 -11.18 -13.91
N MET A 156 11.85 -11.19 -12.58
CA MET A 156 12.13 -9.99 -11.81
C MET A 156 13.15 -10.29 -10.70
N PRO A 157 14.17 -9.44 -10.52
CA PRO A 157 15.16 -9.63 -9.48
C PRO A 157 14.53 -9.79 -8.09
N GLY A 158 14.93 -10.83 -7.35
CA GLY A 158 14.45 -11.13 -6.02
C GLY A 158 13.23 -12.08 -5.97
N TYR A 159 12.79 -12.57 -7.11
CA TYR A 159 11.75 -13.60 -7.22
C TYR A 159 12.29 -14.83 -7.93
N ASP A 160 11.90 -16.02 -7.45
CA ASP A 160 12.27 -17.31 -8.06
C ASP A 160 11.36 -17.66 -9.25
N ASP A 161 10.14 -17.15 -9.26
CA ASP A 161 9.15 -17.36 -10.31
C ASP A 161 8.89 -16.08 -11.10
N GLU A 162 8.48 -16.22 -12.36
CA GLU A 162 7.97 -15.10 -13.16
C GLU A 162 6.75 -14.46 -12.49
N ILE A 163 6.71 -13.15 -12.44
CA ILE A 163 5.60 -12.39 -11.85
C ILE A 163 4.96 -11.44 -12.86
N ILE A 164 3.71 -11.07 -12.60
CA ILE A 164 3.07 -9.91 -13.22
C ILE A 164 2.99 -8.81 -12.18
N MET A 165 3.64 -7.69 -12.44
CA MET A 165 3.47 -6.48 -11.64
C MET A 165 2.64 -5.50 -12.46
N ALA A 166 1.33 -5.51 -12.21
CA ALA A 166 0.41 -4.58 -12.83
C ALA A 166 0.28 -3.35 -11.93
N SER A 167 0.57 -2.18 -12.48
CA SER A 167 0.27 -0.89 -11.87
C SER A 167 -0.82 -0.23 -12.71
N GLY A 168 -2.00 -0.24 -12.20
CA GLY A 168 -3.14 0.41 -12.83
C GLY A 168 -3.44 1.75 -12.21
#